data_6408c230dfac8b61ddfbf3b4a0965ea7
#
_entry.id   6408c230dfac8b61ddfbf3b4a0965ea7
#
_cell.length_a   1.000
_cell.length_b   1.000
_cell.length_c   1.000
_cell.angle_alpha   90.00
_cell.angle_beta   90.00
_cell.angle_gamma   90.00
#
_symmetry.space_group_name_H-M   'P 1'
#
loop_
_entity.id
_entity.type
_entity.pdbx_description
1 polymer ?
#
loop_
_entity_poly.entity_id
_entity_poly.type
_entity_poly.pdbx_seq_one_letter_code
_entity_poly.pdbx_strand_id
1 'polypeptide(L)'
;MSKSMTAALCGITLACLAEPVHAQISASNTITTTLVSSGNTGCGQSTWSQSIPVGPLPSPAALPNYSWTQTPHSVGVTSNGFANTCGFFLPPDDFSYTGTVQVELTAPFLTTCDVQVVGNYSASGGYGSTTVSGAVQATLGGFFNPVPSVNQVTTLTIGPAPTTIVINHSNAAFAQFGFTQISMNLTVSWSVVDAASATSYGVGCQTGAPVQTATSVPQLGGAMQANITQVPGPNPIGFTSIGFSNTSANPGSLPFPLTAIGMTNCFLLQSAELTAPALASSASSLNFDIALPSDPIFLGVNLFTQAFCLAPGVNPLQVLTSNGMRWQLGT
;
A
#
# COMPACT_ATOMS: atom_id res chain seq x y z
N MET A 1 -49.10 -34.46 33.08
CA MET A 1 -48.86 -32.98 33.15
C MET A 1 -47.46 -32.72 32.61
N SER A 2 -47.39 -32.46 31.31
CA SER A 2 -46.14 -32.12 30.60
C SER A 2 -46.07 -30.61 30.47
N LYS A 3 -45.04 -29.98 31.04
CA LYS A 3 -44.75 -28.56 30.85
C LYS A 3 -43.77 -28.39 29.68
N SER A 4 -44.31 -28.00 28.54
CA SER A 4 -43.51 -27.52 27.40
C SER A 4 -42.83 -26.22 27.78
N MET A 5 -41.51 -26.23 27.72
CA MET A 5 -40.66 -25.03 27.88
C MET A 5 -40.30 -24.51 26.46
N THR A 6 -41.04 -23.51 26.01
CA THR A 6 -40.77 -22.82 24.74
C THR A 6 -39.63 -21.84 25.01
N ALA A 7 -38.43 -22.14 24.53
CA ALA A 7 -37.32 -21.22 24.51
C ALA A 7 -37.51 -20.26 23.33
N ALA A 8 -37.75 -18.99 23.64
CA ALA A 8 -37.75 -17.91 22.68
C ALA A 8 -36.30 -17.57 22.27
N LEU A 9 -35.91 -18.00 21.07
CA LEU A 9 -34.66 -17.60 20.45
C LEU A 9 -34.86 -16.17 19.94
N CYS A 10 -34.32 -15.18 20.69
CA CYS A 10 -34.25 -13.80 20.25
C CYS A 10 -33.17 -13.70 19.17
N GLY A 11 -33.58 -13.73 17.90
CA GLY A 11 -32.71 -13.54 16.76
C GLY A 11 -32.33 -12.07 16.66
N ILE A 12 -31.13 -11.73 17.06
CA ILE A 12 -30.51 -10.44 16.71
C ILE A 12 -29.88 -10.62 15.34
N THR A 13 -30.67 -10.29 14.31
CA THR A 13 -30.14 -10.13 12.95
C THR A 13 -29.58 -8.72 12.87
N LEU A 14 -28.34 -8.54 13.28
CA LEU A 14 -27.58 -7.32 12.99
C LEU A 14 -26.92 -7.50 11.61
N ALA A 15 -27.72 -7.30 10.55
CA ALA A 15 -27.20 -7.15 9.21
C ALA A 15 -26.69 -5.70 9.05
N CYS A 16 -25.56 -5.38 9.70
CA CYS A 16 -24.72 -4.30 9.25
C CYS A 16 -23.79 -4.88 8.18
N LEU A 17 -24.22 -4.78 6.92
CA LEU A 17 -23.32 -4.76 5.78
C LEU A 17 -22.57 -3.42 5.82
N ALA A 18 -21.68 -3.27 6.80
CA ALA A 18 -20.60 -2.32 6.70
C ALA A 18 -19.61 -2.98 5.71
N GLU A 19 -19.60 -2.48 4.48
CA GLU A 19 -18.44 -2.75 3.61
C GLU A 19 -17.19 -2.43 4.43
N PRO A 20 -16.15 -3.30 4.40
CA PRO A 20 -14.91 -3.02 5.11
C PRO A 20 -14.41 -1.67 4.59
N VAL A 21 -14.40 -0.68 5.46
CA VAL A 21 -13.80 0.61 5.16
C VAL A 21 -12.31 0.34 5.07
N HIS A 22 -11.87 0.03 3.86
CA HIS A 22 -10.46 -0.02 3.57
C HIS A 22 -9.92 1.38 3.87
N ALA A 23 -8.91 1.48 4.71
CA ALA A 23 -8.16 2.72 4.84
C ALA A 23 -7.35 2.91 3.56
N GLN A 24 -8.03 3.29 2.53
CA GLN A 24 -7.41 3.79 1.32
C GLN A 24 -6.97 5.21 1.61
N ILE A 25 -5.69 5.48 1.37
CA ILE A 25 -5.29 6.87 1.16
C ILE A 25 -6.04 7.31 -0.08
N SER A 26 -7.01 8.18 0.11
CA SER A 26 -7.72 8.82 -0.98
C SER A 26 -6.86 9.98 -1.46
N ALA A 27 -6.45 9.93 -2.70
CA ALA A 27 -5.83 11.07 -3.36
C ALA A 27 -6.90 11.83 -4.13
N SER A 28 -7.19 13.03 -3.70
CA SER A 28 -7.94 13.99 -4.50
C SER A 28 -6.96 14.96 -5.13
N ASN A 29 -7.09 15.20 -6.42
CA ASN A 29 -6.25 16.16 -7.12
C ASN A 29 -7.08 17.37 -7.45
N THR A 30 -6.70 18.49 -6.88
CA THR A 30 -7.17 19.79 -7.34
C THR A 30 -6.11 20.31 -8.30
N ILE A 31 -6.30 20.07 -9.59
CA ILE A 31 -5.45 20.69 -10.59
C ILE A 31 -5.92 22.12 -10.75
N THR A 32 -5.14 23.04 -10.26
CA THR A 32 -5.49 24.47 -10.26
C THR A 32 -4.96 25.23 -11.47
N THR A 33 -4.25 24.55 -12.38
CA THR A 33 -3.59 25.26 -13.48
C THR A 33 -3.81 24.63 -14.85
N THR A 34 -3.76 25.46 -15.82
CA THR A 34 -3.66 25.18 -17.25
C THR A 34 -2.27 24.64 -17.57
N LEU A 35 -2.18 23.52 -18.26
CA LEU A 35 -0.96 23.18 -18.97
C LEU A 35 -0.74 24.23 -20.05
N VAL A 36 0.33 24.96 -19.97
CA VAL A 36 0.69 25.93 -21.00
C VAL A 36 1.88 25.39 -21.76
N SER A 37 1.73 25.32 -23.05
CA SER A 37 2.80 25.04 -23.98
C SER A 37 2.84 26.16 -25.00
N SER A 38 3.96 26.80 -25.14
CA SER A 38 4.18 27.86 -26.11
C SER A 38 5.52 27.67 -26.78
N GLY A 39 5.62 28.08 -28.02
CA GLY A 39 6.87 28.03 -28.76
C GLY A 39 6.81 28.88 -30.02
N ASN A 40 8.00 29.23 -30.51
CA ASN A 40 8.20 29.90 -31.77
C ASN A 40 9.07 29.00 -32.65
N THR A 41 8.55 28.59 -33.79
CA THR A 41 9.34 27.92 -34.81
C THR A 41 9.91 29.00 -35.74
N GLY A 42 11.05 29.61 -35.35
CA GLY A 42 11.71 30.64 -36.10
C GLY A 42 12.01 30.27 -37.56
N CYS A 43 12.10 28.97 -37.87
CA CYS A 43 12.30 28.43 -39.21
C CYS A 43 11.05 28.50 -40.08
N GLY A 44 9.87 28.66 -39.51
CA GLY A 44 8.60 28.63 -40.24
C GLY A 44 7.61 29.73 -39.86
N GLN A 45 7.99 30.63 -38.96
CA GLN A 45 7.14 31.72 -38.46
C GLN A 45 5.79 31.27 -37.83
N SER A 46 5.68 30.12 -37.25
CA SER A 46 4.50 29.75 -36.49
C SER A 46 4.77 29.90 -35.00
N THR A 47 4.23 30.93 -34.38
CA THR A 47 4.06 30.98 -32.94
C THR A 47 2.86 30.10 -32.56
N TRP A 48 3.02 29.23 -31.62
CA TRP A 48 1.90 28.46 -31.09
C TRP A 48 1.84 28.62 -29.56
N SER A 49 0.62 28.71 -29.08
CA SER A 49 0.36 28.64 -27.65
C SER A 49 -0.85 27.75 -27.47
N GLN A 50 -0.71 26.72 -26.69
CA GLN A 50 -1.80 25.81 -26.36
C GLN A 50 -1.93 25.71 -24.84
N SER A 51 -3.13 25.92 -24.32
CA SER A 51 -3.45 25.69 -22.93
C SER A 51 -4.54 24.64 -22.83
N ILE A 52 -4.34 23.64 -22.00
CA ILE A 52 -5.34 22.63 -21.71
C ILE A 52 -5.75 22.81 -20.24
N PRO A 53 -7.03 23.13 -19.97
CA PRO A 53 -7.54 23.06 -18.62
C PRO A 53 -7.49 21.58 -18.19
N VAL A 54 -6.79 21.32 -17.10
CA VAL A 54 -6.70 19.98 -16.55
C VAL A 54 -7.84 19.82 -15.55
N GLY A 55 -8.84 19.03 -15.92
CA GLY A 55 -9.96 18.71 -15.04
C GLY A 55 -9.58 17.77 -13.90
N PRO A 56 -10.51 17.52 -12.98
CA PRO A 56 -10.28 16.51 -11.94
C PRO A 56 -9.96 15.16 -12.60
N LEU A 57 -8.86 14.56 -12.19
CA LEU A 57 -8.37 13.31 -12.74
C LEU A 57 -9.34 12.14 -12.39
N PRO A 58 -9.46 11.10 -13.27
CA PRO A 58 -8.32 10.40 -13.87
C PRO A 58 -8.15 10.61 -15.39
N SER A 59 -8.13 11.82 -15.89
CA SER A 59 -7.85 12.01 -17.31
C SER A 59 -6.39 12.43 -17.52
N PRO A 60 -5.58 11.66 -18.26
CA PRO A 60 -4.26 12.11 -18.64
C PRO A 60 -4.40 13.38 -19.50
N ALA A 61 -3.78 14.46 -19.06
CA ALA A 61 -3.66 15.64 -19.88
C ALA A 61 -2.32 15.56 -20.63
N ALA A 62 -2.38 15.59 -21.93
CA ALA A 62 -1.20 15.52 -22.76
C ALA A 62 -1.22 16.61 -23.84
N LEU A 63 -0.10 17.28 -23.94
CA LEU A 63 0.30 18.09 -25.09
C LEU A 63 1.41 17.35 -25.84
N PRO A 64 1.69 17.67 -27.09
CA PRO A 64 2.86 17.11 -27.75
C PRO A 64 4.11 17.28 -26.87
N ASN A 65 4.77 16.17 -26.56
CA ASN A 65 5.98 16.11 -25.73
C ASN A 65 5.84 16.61 -24.27
N TYR A 66 4.62 16.83 -23.77
CA TYR A 66 4.36 17.22 -22.39
C TYR A 66 3.11 16.50 -21.88
N SER A 67 3.25 15.72 -20.82
CA SER A 67 2.15 14.94 -20.27
C SER A 67 2.17 14.88 -18.76
N TRP A 68 0.99 14.84 -18.19
CA TRP A 68 0.73 14.46 -16.81
C TRP A 68 0.03 13.11 -16.79
N THR A 69 0.47 12.24 -15.91
CA THR A 69 -0.14 10.93 -15.68
C THR A 69 -0.59 10.83 -14.24
N GLN A 70 -1.65 10.08 -14.02
CA GLN A 70 -2.12 9.77 -12.69
C GLN A 70 -2.59 8.32 -12.60
N THR A 71 -2.27 7.73 -11.45
CA THR A 71 -2.85 6.48 -10.97
C THR A 71 -3.47 6.72 -9.57
N PRO A 72 -4.18 5.76 -8.98
CA PRO A 72 -4.66 5.89 -7.60
C PRO A 72 -3.56 6.18 -6.57
N HIS A 73 -2.30 5.84 -6.90
CA HIS A 73 -1.17 5.92 -5.96
C HIS A 73 0.02 6.73 -6.50
N SER A 74 -0.13 7.44 -7.60
CA SER A 74 0.96 8.25 -8.14
C SER A 74 0.49 9.37 -9.05
N VAL A 75 1.31 10.42 -9.14
CA VAL A 75 1.23 11.47 -10.15
C VAL A 75 2.59 11.59 -10.81
N GLY A 76 2.61 11.66 -12.14
CA GLY A 76 3.82 11.84 -12.93
C GLY A 76 3.73 13.00 -13.91
N VAL A 77 4.87 13.66 -14.15
CA VAL A 77 5.04 14.65 -15.22
C VAL A 77 6.20 14.22 -16.11
N THR A 78 5.97 14.28 -17.41
CA THR A 78 7.01 14.03 -18.42
C THR A 78 7.00 15.17 -19.43
N SER A 79 8.17 15.74 -19.68
CA SER A 79 8.34 16.73 -20.73
C SER A 79 9.62 16.45 -21.53
N ASN A 80 9.50 16.49 -22.84
CA ASN A 80 10.60 16.36 -23.79
C ASN A 80 10.48 17.50 -24.78
N GLY A 81 11.55 18.23 -25.02
CA GLY A 81 11.52 19.33 -25.95
C GLY A 81 12.86 19.50 -26.63
N PHE A 82 12.81 20.08 -27.80
CA PHE A 82 13.99 20.45 -28.54
C PHE A 82 13.76 21.77 -29.28
N ALA A 83 14.80 22.55 -29.39
CA ALA A 83 14.86 23.74 -30.21
C ALA A 83 16.09 23.70 -31.12
N ASN A 84 16.00 24.31 -32.29
CA ASN A 84 17.06 24.30 -33.28
C ASN A 84 17.30 25.74 -33.83
N THR A 85 18.49 26.02 -34.29
CA THR A 85 18.79 27.25 -35.01
C THR A 85 18.54 27.09 -36.50
N CYS A 86 17.84 28.06 -37.07
CA CYS A 86 17.45 28.02 -38.48
C CYS A 86 18.35 28.85 -39.40
N GLY A 87 19.51 29.34 -38.89
CA GLY A 87 20.46 30.15 -39.62
C GLY A 87 20.75 31.49 -38.93
N PHE A 88 21.78 32.20 -39.41
CA PHE A 88 22.33 33.39 -38.74
C PHE A 88 21.37 34.59 -38.65
N PHE A 89 20.29 34.60 -39.39
CA PHE A 89 19.41 35.78 -39.51
C PHE A 89 17.95 35.52 -39.14
N LEU A 90 17.61 34.28 -38.70
CA LEU A 90 16.27 33.97 -38.28
C LEU A 90 16.19 33.87 -36.74
N PRO A 91 15.07 34.26 -36.14
CA PRO A 91 14.90 34.09 -34.71
C PRO A 91 15.03 32.60 -34.35
N PRO A 92 15.70 32.27 -33.22
CA PRO A 92 15.84 30.89 -32.78
C PRO A 92 14.49 30.27 -32.43
N ASP A 93 14.39 28.96 -32.60
CA ASP A 93 13.27 28.23 -32.03
C ASP A 93 13.31 28.33 -30.50
N ASP A 94 12.17 28.52 -29.90
CA ASP A 94 11.99 28.42 -28.47
C ASP A 94 10.75 27.57 -28.13
N PHE A 95 10.74 27.00 -26.96
CA PHE A 95 9.53 26.39 -26.41
C PHE A 95 9.54 26.50 -24.89
N SER A 96 8.34 26.51 -24.30
CA SER A 96 8.17 26.44 -22.86
C SER A 96 6.98 25.56 -22.47
N TYR A 97 7.14 24.83 -21.40
CA TYR A 97 6.08 24.06 -20.75
C TYR A 97 6.03 24.47 -19.29
N THR A 98 4.84 24.82 -18.81
CA THR A 98 4.61 25.11 -17.39
C THR A 98 3.35 24.41 -16.91
N GLY A 99 3.35 24.01 -15.67
CA GLY A 99 2.18 23.44 -15.04
C GLY A 99 2.36 23.27 -13.54
N THR A 100 1.25 23.29 -12.83
CA THR A 100 1.21 23.02 -11.40
C THR A 100 0.13 21.96 -11.12
N VAL A 101 0.46 20.96 -10.34
CA VAL A 101 -0.50 19.98 -9.83
C VAL A 101 -0.45 19.99 -8.32
N GLN A 102 -1.60 20.12 -7.69
CA GLN A 102 -1.79 19.94 -6.27
C GLN A 102 -2.43 18.59 -6.01
N VAL A 103 -1.80 17.78 -5.17
CA VAL A 103 -2.30 16.49 -4.71
C VAL A 103 -2.65 16.63 -3.23
N GLU A 104 -3.86 16.25 -2.88
CA GLU A 104 -4.32 16.20 -1.49
C GLU A 104 -4.50 14.74 -1.09
N LEU A 105 -3.72 14.31 -0.12
CA LEU A 105 -3.80 12.97 0.46
C LEU A 105 -4.63 13.03 1.73
N THR A 106 -5.64 12.16 1.83
CA THR A 106 -6.46 11.99 3.04
C THR A 106 -6.57 10.52 3.40
N ALA A 107 -6.72 10.23 4.67
CA ALA A 107 -7.05 8.90 5.17
C ALA A 107 -8.14 9.02 6.25
N PRO A 108 -9.03 8.02 6.42
CA PRO A 108 -10.10 8.09 7.41
C PRO A 108 -9.59 8.15 8.85
N PHE A 109 -8.37 7.67 9.10
CA PHE A 109 -7.64 7.76 10.37
C PHE A 109 -6.18 8.06 10.14
N LEU A 110 -5.43 8.34 11.21
CA LEU A 110 -3.99 8.55 11.13
C LEU A 110 -3.31 7.29 10.57
N THR A 111 -2.66 7.44 9.44
CA THR A 111 -2.02 6.36 8.70
C THR A 111 -0.62 6.80 8.31
N THR A 112 0.36 5.94 8.49
CA THR A 112 1.74 6.20 8.05
C THR A 112 1.84 5.89 6.56
N CYS A 113 2.35 6.84 5.80
CA CYS A 113 2.47 6.78 4.35
C CYS A 113 3.89 7.15 3.92
N ASP A 114 4.51 6.33 3.09
CA ASP A 114 5.73 6.69 2.39
C ASP A 114 5.38 7.38 1.07
N VAL A 115 5.86 8.59 0.92
CA VAL A 115 5.80 9.34 -0.34
C VAL A 115 7.18 9.29 -0.98
N GLN A 116 7.24 8.68 -2.15
CA GLN A 116 8.46 8.58 -2.95
C GLN A 116 8.44 9.55 -4.11
N VAL A 117 9.50 10.32 -4.27
CA VAL A 117 9.75 11.22 -5.42
C VAL A 117 10.91 10.65 -6.23
N VAL A 118 10.63 10.27 -7.48
CA VAL A 118 11.65 9.75 -8.41
C VAL A 118 11.62 10.58 -9.68
N GLY A 119 12.79 11.01 -10.15
CA GLY A 119 12.86 11.75 -11.40
C GLY A 119 14.25 11.81 -12.01
N ASN A 120 14.28 12.10 -13.30
CA ASN A 120 15.48 12.29 -14.09
C ASN A 120 15.36 13.55 -14.95
N TYR A 121 16.45 14.28 -15.07
CA TYR A 121 16.58 15.47 -15.87
C TYR A 121 17.83 15.42 -16.73
N SER A 122 17.70 15.79 -17.98
CA SER A 122 18.82 16.01 -18.87
C SER A 122 18.55 17.23 -19.76
N ALA A 123 19.55 18.06 -19.97
CA ALA A 123 19.46 19.23 -20.86
C ALA A 123 20.77 19.46 -21.56
N SER A 124 20.67 19.92 -22.82
CA SER A 124 21.78 20.52 -23.58
C SER A 124 21.34 21.88 -24.10
N GLY A 125 21.79 22.97 -23.44
CA GLY A 125 21.53 24.35 -23.86
C GLY A 125 20.18 24.96 -23.46
N GLY A 126 19.37 24.27 -22.66
CA GLY A 126 18.11 24.79 -22.12
C GLY A 126 18.09 24.72 -20.60
N TYR A 127 16.98 25.11 -20.00
CA TYR A 127 16.77 24.95 -18.56
C TYR A 127 15.37 24.39 -18.28
N GLY A 128 15.27 23.64 -17.20
CA GLY A 128 13.99 23.18 -16.69
C GLY A 128 14.11 22.87 -15.21
N SER A 129 13.02 23.05 -14.48
CA SER A 129 12.95 22.66 -13.08
C SER A 129 11.58 22.10 -12.76
N THR A 130 11.57 21.11 -11.92
CA THR A 130 10.36 20.62 -11.25
C THR A 130 10.62 20.69 -9.76
N THR A 131 9.75 21.37 -9.04
CA THR A 131 9.79 21.43 -7.59
C THR A 131 8.58 20.72 -7.01
N VAL A 132 8.83 19.87 -6.04
CA VAL A 132 7.80 19.32 -5.16
C VAL A 132 7.87 20.09 -3.85
N SER A 133 6.75 20.57 -3.38
CA SER A 133 6.64 21.37 -2.16
C SER A 133 5.41 20.99 -1.35
N GLY A 134 5.27 21.55 -0.16
CA GLY A 134 4.25 21.19 0.80
C GLY A 134 4.77 20.16 1.81
N ALA A 135 4.06 19.07 1.99
CA ALA A 135 4.45 18.03 2.95
C ALA A 135 5.74 17.28 2.57
N VAL A 136 6.09 17.28 1.28
CA VAL A 136 7.34 16.72 0.74
C VAL A 136 8.08 17.80 -0.03
N GLN A 137 9.40 17.79 0.03
CA GLN A 137 10.23 18.76 -0.69
C GLN A 137 11.27 18.03 -1.54
N ALA A 138 11.28 18.32 -2.85
CA ALA A 138 12.28 17.83 -3.77
C ALA A 138 12.44 18.81 -4.93
N THR A 139 13.62 18.82 -5.54
CA THR A 139 13.90 19.63 -6.73
C THR A 139 14.63 18.78 -7.76
N LEU A 140 14.21 18.89 -9.01
CA LEU A 140 14.82 18.23 -10.15
C LEU A 140 15.08 19.27 -11.25
N GLY A 141 16.26 19.25 -11.86
CA GLY A 141 16.70 20.24 -12.84
C GLY A 141 17.25 21.51 -12.20
N GLY A 142 17.22 22.59 -12.91
CA GLY A 142 17.74 23.89 -12.50
C GLY A 142 18.61 24.55 -13.57
N PHE A 143 18.85 25.86 -13.43
CA PHE A 143 19.59 26.62 -14.44
C PHE A 143 21.11 26.62 -14.22
N PHE A 144 21.56 26.95 -12.99
CA PHE A 144 23.00 27.12 -12.71
C PHE A 144 23.66 25.86 -12.14
N ASN A 145 22.89 25.02 -11.43
CA ASN A 145 23.38 23.81 -10.82
C ASN A 145 22.29 22.73 -10.91
N PRO A 146 22.10 22.14 -12.11
CA PRO A 146 21.02 21.22 -12.33
C PRO A 146 21.16 19.95 -11.46
N VAL A 147 20.08 19.57 -10.80
CA VAL A 147 19.96 18.27 -10.13
C VAL A 147 19.52 17.25 -11.17
N PRO A 148 20.40 16.32 -11.59
CA PRO A 148 20.14 15.44 -12.73
C PRO A 148 19.15 14.32 -12.38
N SER A 149 19.06 13.96 -11.10
CA SER A 149 18.13 12.92 -10.63
C SER A 149 17.71 13.16 -9.20
N VAL A 150 16.55 12.70 -8.86
CA VAL A 150 16.03 12.61 -7.50
C VAL A 150 15.47 11.22 -7.25
N ASN A 151 15.77 10.68 -6.08
CA ASN A 151 15.14 9.48 -5.54
C ASN A 151 15.08 9.66 -4.02
N GLN A 152 13.95 10.11 -3.54
CA GLN A 152 13.74 10.48 -2.15
C GLN A 152 12.47 9.80 -1.64
N VAL A 153 12.54 9.25 -0.43
CA VAL A 153 11.38 8.75 0.30
C VAL A 153 11.20 9.63 1.53
N THR A 154 9.98 10.06 1.77
CA THR A 154 9.59 10.83 2.96
C THR A 154 8.39 10.15 3.59
N THR A 155 8.52 9.74 4.84
CA THR A 155 7.42 9.15 5.60
C THR A 155 6.57 10.25 6.22
N LEU A 156 5.28 10.23 5.96
CA LEU A 156 4.28 11.18 6.43
C LEU A 156 3.22 10.48 7.26
N THR A 157 2.60 11.21 8.18
CA THR A 157 1.35 10.79 8.82
C THR A 157 0.20 11.50 8.14
N ILE A 158 -0.68 10.74 7.50
CA ILE A 158 -1.87 11.21 6.79
C ILE A 158 -3.10 10.93 7.64
N GLY A 159 -4.02 11.87 7.69
CA GLY A 159 -5.26 11.77 8.46
C GLY A 159 -6.47 12.29 7.70
N PRO A 160 -7.59 12.54 8.40
CA PRO A 160 -8.80 13.10 7.79
C PRO A 160 -8.60 14.52 7.24
N ALA A 161 -7.66 15.28 7.82
CA ALA A 161 -7.29 16.57 7.26
C ALA A 161 -6.39 16.37 6.04
N PRO A 162 -6.63 17.11 4.92
CA PRO A 162 -5.83 16.98 3.72
C PRO A 162 -4.35 17.31 3.95
N THR A 163 -3.49 16.43 3.49
CA THR A 163 -2.04 16.65 3.42
C THR A 163 -1.71 16.99 1.98
N THR A 164 -1.21 18.20 1.75
CA THR A 164 -1.02 18.76 0.41
C THR A 164 0.41 18.56 -0.10
N ILE A 165 0.54 18.09 -1.33
CA ILE A 165 1.78 18.04 -2.11
C ILE A 165 1.55 18.84 -3.38
N VAL A 166 2.45 19.79 -3.68
CA VAL A 166 2.36 20.63 -4.87
C VAL A 166 3.56 20.35 -5.77
N ILE A 167 3.28 20.02 -7.02
CA ILE A 167 4.29 19.78 -8.06
C ILE A 167 4.23 20.95 -9.03
N ASN A 168 5.26 21.79 -9.04
CA ASN A 168 5.42 22.88 -10.01
C ASN A 168 6.44 22.46 -11.06
N HIS A 169 6.04 22.48 -12.31
CA HIS A 169 6.89 22.15 -13.44
C HIS A 169 7.07 23.37 -14.34
N SER A 170 8.32 23.67 -14.69
CA SER A 170 8.67 24.69 -15.67
C SER A 170 9.85 24.20 -16.49
N ASN A 171 9.70 24.23 -17.80
CA ASN A 171 10.70 23.77 -18.73
C ASN A 171 10.75 24.70 -19.94
N ALA A 172 11.92 25.20 -20.29
CA ALA A 172 12.10 26.07 -21.43
C ALA A 172 13.43 25.80 -22.14
N ALA A 173 13.40 25.69 -23.44
CA ALA A 173 14.58 25.63 -24.28
C ALA A 173 14.52 26.70 -25.35
N PHE A 174 15.67 27.30 -25.63
CA PHE A 174 15.87 28.21 -26.73
C PHE A 174 17.24 27.93 -27.38
N ALA A 175 17.26 27.92 -28.67
CA ALA A 175 18.48 27.66 -29.43
C ALA A 175 19.07 28.97 -29.96
N GLN A 176 20.12 29.49 -29.30
CA GLN A 176 20.87 30.63 -29.86
C GLN A 176 21.89 30.19 -30.89
N PHE A 177 22.58 29.10 -30.65
CA PHE A 177 23.60 28.55 -31.56
C PHE A 177 23.59 27.03 -31.50
N GLY A 178 22.86 26.39 -32.39
CA GLY A 178 22.82 24.92 -32.49
C GLY A 178 21.56 24.25 -31.93
N PHE A 179 21.66 22.97 -31.64
CA PHE A 179 20.58 22.14 -31.15
C PHE A 179 20.49 22.16 -29.62
N THR A 180 19.30 22.32 -29.13
CA THR A 180 19.00 22.28 -27.70
C THR A 180 17.94 21.20 -27.43
N GLN A 181 18.20 20.36 -26.46
CA GLN A 181 17.26 19.33 -26.03
C GLN A 181 17.10 19.35 -24.51
N ILE A 182 15.86 19.14 -24.06
CA ILE A 182 15.53 18.92 -22.66
C ILE A 182 14.67 17.67 -22.54
N SER A 183 14.96 16.86 -21.57
CA SER A 183 14.13 15.73 -21.16
C SER A 183 13.99 15.73 -19.65
N MET A 184 12.76 15.65 -19.17
CA MET A 184 12.44 15.59 -17.74
C MET A 184 11.32 14.58 -17.50
N ASN A 185 11.51 13.77 -16.47
CA ASN A 185 10.50 12.84 -15.96
C ASN A 185 10.53 12.91 -14.43
N LEU A 186 9.39 13.14 -13.81
CA LEU A 186 9.22 13.09 -12.36
C LEU A 186 7.96 12.29 -12.04
N THR A 187 8.05 11.41 -11.06
CA THR A 187 6.92 10.68 -10.49
C THR A 187 6.90 10.88 -8.98
N VAL A 188 5.76 11.22 -8.45
CA VAL A 188 5.46 11.21 -7.02
C VAL A 188 4.49 10.08 -6.77
N SER A 189 4.85 9.12 -5.95
CA SER A 189 4.02 7.97 -5.57
C SER A 189 3.89 7.86 -4.06
N TRP A 190 2.82 7.24 -3.60
CA TRP A 190 2.56 7.04 -2.18
C TRP A 190 2.08 5.62 -1.91
N SER A 191 2.50 5.09 -0.76
CA SER A 191 2.12 3.76 -0.29
C SER A 191 1.92 3.77 1.22
N VAL A 192 0.94 3.00 1.69
CA VAL A 192 0.72 2.82 3.13
C VAL A 192 1.84 1.95 3.69
N VAL A 193 2.49 2.42 4.75
CA VAL A 193 3.56 1.69 5.45
C VAL A 193 2.97 0.62 6.36
N ASP A 194 1.85 0.95 7.02
CA ASP A 194 1.16 0.05 7.95
C ASP A 194 0.05 -0.76 7.24
N ALA A 195 0.35 -1.25 6.04
CA ALA A 195 -0.59 -2.11 5.31
C ALA A 195 -0.84 -3.41 6.06
N ALA A 196 -2.13 -3.77 6.17
CA ALA A 196 -2.51 -5.06 6.73
C ALA A 196 -1.87 -6.21 5.96
N SER A 197 -1.28 -7.15 6.65
CA SER A 197 -0.67 -8.32 6.00
C SER A 197 -0.82 -9.59 6.82
N ALA A 198 -0.90 -10.74 6.13
CA ALA A 198 -0.92 -12.05 6.75
C ALA A 198 0.10 -12.95 6.06
N THR A 199 1.01 -13.53 6.83
CA THR A 199 2.07 -14.40 6.29
C THR A 199 2.19 -15.67 7.12
N SER A 200 2.32 -16.83 6.46
CA SER A 200 2.58 -18.10 7.13
C SER A 200 4.06 -18.25 7.47
N TYR A 201 4.36 -18.91 8.58
CA TYR A 201 5.72 -19.23 8.98
C TYR A 201 5.78 -20.54 9.76
N GLY A 202 6.97 -21.12 9.82
CA GLY A 202 7.24 -22.31 10.58
C GLY A 202 6.42 -23.53 10.16
N VAL A 203 6.64 -24.63 10.87
CA VAL A 203 5.90 -25.88 10.73
C VAL A 203 5.52 -26.36 12.14
N GLY A 204 4.26 -26.67 12.37
CA GLY A 204 3.80 -27.17 13.65
C GLY A 204 4.25 -28.61 13.88
N CYS A 205 3.44 -29.58 13.50
CA CYS A 205 3.84 -30.98 13.47
C CYS A 205 4.41 -31.35 12.09
N GLN A 206 5.44 -32.21 12.05
CA GLN A 206 6.16 -32.51 10.79
C GLN A 206 5.36 -33.42 9.83
N THR A 207 4.47 -34.25 10.36
CA THR A 207 3.72 -35.22 9.54
C THR A 207 2.21 -35.07 9.78
N GLY A 208 1.46 -34.88 8.69
CA GLY A 208 0.02 -34.77 8.72
C GLY A 208 -0.51 -33.54 9.46
N ALA A 209 0.31 -32.49 9.57
CA ALA A 209 -0.06 -31.26 10.26
C ALA A 209 -1.23 -30.55 9.57
N PRO A 210 -2.17 -30.01 10.33
CA PRO A 210 -3.13 -29.06 9.81
C PRO A 210 -2.42 -27.84 9.19
N VAL A 211 -3.00 -27.26 8.15
CA VAL A 211 -2.47 -26.09 7.48
C VAL A 211 -3.40 -24.91 7.71
N GLN A 212 -2.89 -23.87 8.37
CA GLN A 212 -3.58 -22.59 8.54
C GLN A 212 -3.23 -21.64 7.41
N THR A 213 -4.25 -21.07 6.76
CA THR A 213 -4.11 -20.10 5.66
C THR A 213 -5.04 -18.93 5.90
N ALA A 214 -4.53 -17.71 5.78
CA ALA A 214 -5.36 -16.50 5.88
C ALA A 214 -6.39 -16.44 4.75
N THR A 215 -7.62 -16.08 5.10
CA THR A 215 -8.70 -15.81 4.15
C THR A 215 -9.06 -14.33 4.06
N SER A 216 -8.55 -13.52 4.99
CA SER A 216 -8.61 -12.06 4.97
C SER A 216 -7.26 -11.47 5.37
N VAL A 217 -7.05 -10.19 5.10
CA VAL A 217 -5.99 -9.40 5.73
C VAL A 217 -6.52 -8.74 6.99
N PRO A 218 -5.69 -8.58 8.05
CA PRO A 218 -6.15 -8.12 9.37
C PRO A 218 -6.29 -6.59 9.42
N GLN A 219 -7.31 -6.05 8.77
CA GLN A 219 -7.60 -4.62 8.78
C GLN A 219 -8.30 -4.20 10.07
N LEU A 220 -7.93 -3.03 10.60
CA LEU A 220 -8.59 -2.46 11.79
C LEU A 220 -10.09 -2.21 11.51
N GLY A 221 -10.94 -2.57 12.46
CA GLY A 221 -12.40 -2.54 12.32
C GLY A 221 -12.98 -3.68 11.49
N GLY A 222 -12.14 -4.52 10.88
CA GLY A 222 -12.53 -5.72 10.15
C GLY A 222 -12.39 -7.00 10.99
N ALA A 223 -11.95 -8.08 10.36
CA ALA A 223 -11.75 -9.36 11.01
C ALA A 223 -10.45 -10.05 10.54
N MET A 224 -9.81 -10.74 11.44
CA MET A 224 -8.70 -11.65 11.18
C MET A 224 -9.28 -13.06 10.97
N GLN A 225 -9.23 -13.54 9.72
CA GLN A 225 -9.86 -14.80 9.33
C GLN A 225 -8.87 -15.77 8.72
N ALA A 226 -8.96 -17.04 9.11
CA ALA A 226 -8.17 -18.12 8.53
C ALA A 226 -8.98 -19.40 8.36
N ASN A 227 -8.64 -20.15 7.33
CA ASN A 227 -9.08 -21.52 7.14
C ASN A 227 -7.96 -22.46 7.59
N ILE A 228 -8.34 -23.50 8.34
CA ILE A 228 -7.45 -24.55 8.83
C ILE A 228 -7.87 -25.84 8.14
N THR A 229 -7.05 -26.33 7.24
CA THR A 229 -7.30 -27.53 6.43
C THR A 229 -6.50 -28.74 6.92
N GLN A 230 -6.77 -29.94 6.37
CA GLN A 230 -6.11 -31.17 6.74
C GLN A 230 -6.33 -31.56 8.22
N VAL A 231 -7.45 -31.14 8.81
CA VAL A 231 -7.80 -31.48 10.18
C VAL A 231 -8.28 -32.96 10.19
N PRO A 232 -7.69 -33.83 11.03
CA PRO A 232 -8.05 -35.21 11.09
C PRO A 232 -9.49 -35.46 11.60
N GLY A 233 -10.13 -36.50 11.07
CA GLY A 233 -11.42 -36.99 11.53
C GLY A 233 -12.65 -36.34 10.86
N PRO A 234 -13.82 -37.00 10.98
CA PRO A 234 -15.04 -36.55 10.30
C PRO A 234 -15.75 -35.38 11.01
N ASN A 235 -15.37 -35.09 12.25
CA ASN A 235 -15.91 -33.98 13.05
C ASN A 235 -14.72 -33.17 13.57
N PRO A 236 -14.18 -32.21 12.79
CA PRO A 236 -13.02 -31.48 13.17
C PRO A 236 -13.30 -30.60 14.40
N ILE A 237 -12.41 -30.67 15.37
CA ILE A 237 -12.45 -29.89 16.61
C ILE A 237 -11.06 -29.24 16.78
N GLY A 238 -11.04 -27.96 17.10
CA GLY A 238 -9.79 -27.26 17.35
C GLY A 238 -10.00 -25.87 17.95
N PHE A 239 -8.91 -25.27 18.29
CA PHE A 239 -8.84 -23.88 18.70
C PHE A 239 -7.59 -23.24 18.10
N THR A 240 -7.61 -21.94 18.00
CA THR A 240 -6.46 -21.15 17.58
C THR A 240 -5.90 -20.42 18.80
N SER A 241 -4.62 -20.61 19.06
CA SER A 241 -3.87 -19.86 20.04
C SER A 241 -3.37 -18.57 19.41
N ILE A 242 -3.40 -17.47 20.15
CA ILE A 242 -3.02 -16.14 19.71
C ILE A 242 -1.93 -15.62 20.64
N GLY A 243 -0.85 -15.09 20.07
CA GLY A 243 0.29 -14.57 20.81
C GLY A 243 0.80 -13.25 20.27
N PHE A 244 1.65 -12.61 21.05
CA PHE A 244 2.30 -11.35 20.70
C PHE A 244 3.75 -11.51 20.27
N SER A 245 4.30 -12.74 20.35
CA SER A 245 5.68 -13.03 19.98
C SER A 245 5.80 -14.38 19.26
N ASN A 246 6.69 -14.44 18.27
CA ASN A 246 7.14 -15.68 17.61
C ASN A 246 8.60 -16.02 17.91
N THR A 247 9.24 -15.30 18.83
CA THR A 247 10.64 -15.51 19.22
C THR A 247 10.81 -15.96 20.67
N SER A 248 9.86 -15.61 21.52
CA SER A 248 9.90 -15.92 22.95
C SER A 248 8.52 -16.26 23.49
N ALA A 249 8.45 -17.22 24.39
CA ALA A 249 7.29 -17.58 25.19
C ALA A 249 7.78 -17.97 26.61
N ASN A 250 6.89 -17.96 27.60
CA ASN A 250 7.20 -18.59 28.85
C ASN A 250 6.91 -20.12 28.71
N PRO A 251 7.92 -21.02 28.86
CA PRO A 251 9.18 -20.85 29.60
C PRO A 251 10.45 -20.66 28.73
N GLY A 252 10.39 -20.36 27.43
CA GLY A 252 11.62 -20.31 26.65
C GLY A 252 11.54 -19.65 25.27
N SER A 253 12.55 -19.92 24.44
CA SER A 253 12.60 -19.44 23.05
C SER A 253 11.69 -20.25 22.13
N LEU A 254 11.18 -19.61 21.09
CA LEU A 254 10.37 -20.24 20.04
C LEU A 254 11.23 -20.46 18.77
N PRO A 255 10.97 -21.51 18.00
CA PRO A 255 9.98 -22.58 18.20
C PRO A 255 10.33 -23.49 19.39
N PHE A 256 9.32 -23.80 20.22
CA PHE A 256 9.48 -24.63 21.39
C PHE A 256 9.02 -26.07 21.11
N PRO A 257 9.87 -27.11 21.30
CA PRO A 257 9.49 -28.50 21.04
C PRO A 257 8.49 -29.00 22.08
N LEU A 258 7.39 -29.58 21.63
CA LEU A 258 6.31 -30.10 22.46
C LEU A 258 6.49 -31.58 22.87
N THR A 259 7.67 -32.12 22.65
CA THR A 259 8.01 -33.56 22.95
C THR A 259 7.84 -33.85 24.44
N ALA A 260 8.18 -32.92 25.32
CA ALA A 260 8.06 -33.12 26.77
C ALA A 260 6.63 -33.35 27.25
N ILE A 261 5.63 -32.89 26.50
CA ILE A 261 4.22 -33.09 26.77
C ILE A 261 3.58 -34.21 25.89
N GLY A 262 4.43 -35.01 25.23
CA GLY A 262 3.99 -36.18 24.43
C GLY A 262 3.63 -35.87 22.99
N MET A 263 3.89 -34.68 22.48
CA MET A 263 3.68 -34.31 21.08
C MET A 263 5.04 -34.35 20.33
N THR A 264 5.48 -35.52 19.98
CA THR A 264 6.76 -35.73 19.27
C THR A 264 6.72 -35.08 17.89
N ASN A 265 7.79 -34.37 17.52
CA ASN A 265 7.94 -33.65 16.26
C ASN A 265 6.91 -32.53 16.03
N CYS A 266 6.31 -32.02 17.10
CA CYS A 266 5.45 -30.84 17.06
C CYS A 266 6.10 -29.68 17.78
N PHE A 267 5.83 -28.46 17.31
CA PHE A 267 6.40 -27.24 17.86
C PHE A 267 5.31 -26.22 18.19
N LEU A 268 5.53 -25.50 19.29
CA LEU A 268 4.85 -24.24 19.55
C LEU A 268 5.63 -23.14 18.83
N LEU A 269 4.95 -22.36 18.00
CA LEU A 269 5.58 -21.38 17.11
C LEU A 269 5.37 -19.93 17.55
N GLN A 270 4.52 -19.71 18.57
CA GLN A 270 4.18 -18.38 19.06
C GLN A 270 3.89 -18.43 20.57
N SER A 271 3.95 -17.27 21.22
CA SER A 271 3.45 -17.13 22.59
C SER A 271 1.93 -17.35 22.61
N ALA A 272 1.40 -17.86 23.73
CA ALA A 272 0.02 -18.36 23.81
C ALA A 272 -0.75 -17.61 24.89
N GLU A 273 -0.95 -16.29 24.70
CA GLU A 273 -1.63 -15.45 25.70
C GLU A 273 -3.14 -15.61 25.65
N LEU A 274 -3.71 -15.86 24.46
CA LEU A 274 -5.14 -15.98 24.25
C LEU A 274 -5.48 -17.23 23.43
N THR A 275 -6.70 -17.67 23.53
CA THR A 275 -7.25 -18.74 22.69
C THR A 275 -8.63 -18.37 22.15
N ALA A 276 -8.90 -18.74 20.91
CA ALA A 276 -10.19 -18.57 20.28
C ALA A 276 -10.67 -19.91 19.67
N PRO A 277 -11.96 -20.23 19.69
CA PRO A 277 -12.48 -21.43 19.08
C PRO A 277 -12.28 -21.38 17.56
N ALA A 278 -11.99 -22.54 16.96
CA ALA A 278 -12.06 -22.73 15.52
C ALA A 278 -13.29 -23.57 15.20
N LEU A 279 -14.17 -23.07 14.35
CA LEU A 279 -15.46 -23.65 14.06
C LEU A 279 -15.39 -24.58 12.83
N ALA A 280 -16.02 -25.74 12.90
CA ALA A 280 -16.07 -26.68 11.76
C ALA A 280 -16.71 -26.00 10.54
N SER A 281 -16.01 -26.00 9.40
CA SER A 281 -16.50 -25.52 8.12
C SER A 281 -16.73 -26.64 7.10
N SER A 282 -16.06 -27.77 7.29
CA SER A 282 -16.27 -29.01 6.54
C SER A 282 -15.84 -30.24 7.35
N ALA A 283 -15.91 -31.44 6.78
CA ALA A 283 -15.46 -32.65 7.43
C ALA A 283 -13.96 -32.70 7.78
N SER A 284 -13.15 -31.86 7.20
CA SER A 284 -11.69 -31.82 7.40
C SER A 284 -11.13 -30.40 7.51
N SER A 285 -11.96 -29.40 7.79
CA SER A 285 -11.53 -28.02 7.94
C SER A 285 -12.26 -27.25 9.03
N LEU A 286 -11.56 -26.27 9.59
CA LEU A 286 -12.07 -25.34 10.59
C LEU A 286 -11.87 -23.90 10.08
N ASN A 287 -12.75 -23.02 10.49
CA ASN A 287 -12.60 -21.58 10.31
C ASN A 287 -12.28 -20.91 11.65
N PHE A 288 -11.33 -20.01 11.61
CA PHE A 288 -11.01 -19.11 12.69
C PHE A 288 -11.42 -17.69 12.26
N ASP A 289 -12.10 -16.98 13.15
CA ASP A 289 -12.59 -15.63 12.89
C ASP A 289 -12.53 -14.81 14.20
N ILE A 290 -11.90 -13.64 14.14
CA ILE A 290 -11.83 -12.71 15.27
C ILE A 290 -12.01 -11.27 14.78
N ALA A 291 -12.98 -10.56 15.34
CA ALA A 291 -13.17 -9.15 15.06
C ALA A 291 -12.02 -8.32 15.62
N LEU A 292 -11.53 -7.38 14.82
CA LEU A 292 -10.45 -6.48 15.20
C LEU A 292 -11.03 -5.12 15.61
N PRO A 293 -10.46 -4.47 16.64
CA PRO A 293 -10.86 -3.12 17.01
C PRO A 293 -10.52 -2.14 15.89
N SER A 294 -11.28 -1.06 15.79
CA SER A 294 -11.00 0.04 14.86
C SER A 294 -10.05 1.09 15.42
N ASP A 295 -9.51 0.90 16.63
CA ASP A 295 -8.64 1.87 17.30
C ASP A 295 -7.27 1.92 16.61
N PRO A 296 -6.83 3.10 16.12
CA PRO A 296 -5.53 3.28 15.45
C PRO A 296 -4.31 2.93 16.30
N ILE A 297 -4.45 2.82 17.63
CA ILE A 297 -3.35 2.39 18.51
C ILE A 297 -2.80 1.01 18.15
N PHE A 298 -3.60 0.19 17.46
CA PHE A 298 -3.22 -1.15 17.02
C PHE A 298 -2.54 -1.19 15.65
N LEU A 299 -2.36 -0.06 14.95
CA LEU A 299 -1.63 0.00 13.68
C LEU A 299 -0.21 -0.54 13.85
N GLY A 300 0.21 -1.40 12.90
CA GLY A 300 1.54 -2.01 12.90
C GLY A 300 1.74 -3.12 13.93
N VAL A 301 0.77 -3.36 14.83
CA VAL A 301 0.86 -4.44 15.82
C VAL A 301 0.90 -5.79 15.11
N ASN A 302 1.82 -6.64 15.53
CA ASN A 302 1.91 -8.00 15.06
C ASN A 302 1.23 -8.95 16.05
N LEU A 303 0.29 -9.75 15.54
CA LEU A 303 -0.29 -10.89 16.22
C LEU A 303 0.21 -12.18 15.56
N PHE A 304 0.33 -13.22 16.33
CA PHE A 304 0.77 -14.52 15.85
C PHE A 304 -0.27 -15.56 16.23
N THR A 305 -0.61 -16.45 15.30
CA THR A 305 -1.59 -17.52 15.58
C THR A 305 -1.06 -18.87 15.16
N GLN A 306 -1.53 -19.91 15.88
CA GLN A 306 -1.29 -21.29 15.56
C GLN A 306 -2.52 -22.12 15.95
N ALA A 307 -2.99 -22.98 15.07
CA ALA A 307 -4.12 -23.84 15.35
C ALA A 307 -3.68 -25.14 16.05
N PHE A 308 -4.51 -25.59 16.98
CA PHE A 308 -4.42 -26.86 17.68
C PHE A 308 -5.66 -27.66 17.36
N CYS A 309 -5.48 -28.82 16.73
CA CYS A 309 -6.57 -29.62 16.23
C CYS A 309 -6.58 -31.01 16.91
N LEU A 310 -7.75 -31.49 17.34
CA LEU A 310 -7.91 -32.80 17.89
C LEU A 310 -7.60 -33.87 16.82
N ALA A 311 -6.73 -34.80 17.14
CA ALA A 311 -6.26 -35.88 16.27
C ALA A 311 -6.14 -37.21 17.03
N PRO A 312 -7.27 -37.91 17.25
CA PRO A 312 -7.28 -39.12 18.04
C PRO A 312 -6.30 -40.18 17.52
N GLY A 313 -5.51 -40.75 18.42
CA GLY A 313 -4.55 -41.82 18.13
C GLY A 313 -3.20 -41.36 17.52
N VAL A 314 -2.98 -40.05 17.29
CA VAL A 314 -1.73 -39.55 16.67
C VAL A 314 -0.62 -39.40 17.70
N ASN A 315 -0.92 -38.95 18.89
CA ASN A 315 0.00 -38.80 20.00
C ASN A 315 -0.71 -38.88 21.35
N PRO A 316 0.00 -38.93 22.48
CA PRO A 316 -0.62 -39.04 23.81
C PRO A 316 -1.62 -37.95 24.14
N LEU A 317 -1.41 -36.72 23.67
CA LEU A 317 -2.35 -35.61 23.87
C LEU A 317 -3.48 -35.58 22.82
N GLN A 318 -3.39 -36.42 21.80
CA GLN A 318 -4.36 -36.47 20.70
C GLN A 318 -4.56 -35.13 19.99
N VAL A 319 -3.48 -34.32 19.86
CA VAL A 319 -3.51 -32.99 19.28
C VAL A 319 -2.39 -32.83 18.25
N LEU A 320 -2.71 -32.18 17.14
CA LEU A 320 -1.74 -31.69 16.15
C LEU A 320 -1.74 -30.17 16.12
N THR A 321 -0.56 -29.59 15.84
CA THR A 321 -0.41 -28.15 15.66
C THR A 321 -0.17 -27.80 14.18
N SER A 322 -0.76 -26.69 13.72
CA SER A 322 -0.56 -26.15 12.36
C SER A 322 0.77 -25.36 12.23
N ASN A 323 1.08 -24.90 11.03
CA ASN A 323 2.00 -23.78 10.84
C ASN A 323 1.53 -22.55 11.63
N GLY A 324 2.43 -21.61 11.86
CA GLY A 324 2.11 -20.30 12.41
C GLY A 324 1.65 -19.32 11.33
N MET A 325 0.86 -18.34 11.73
CA MET A 325 0.51 -17.16 10.93
C MET A 325 0.96 -15.91 11.68
N ARG A 326 1.62 -15.00 10.97
CA ARG A 326 1.89 -13.64 11.42
C ARG A 326 0.87 -12.70 10.78
N TRP A 327 0.23 -11.91 11.59
CA TRP A 327 -0.78 -10.92 11.21
C TRP A 327 -0.26 -9.54 11.61
N GLN A 328 0.07 -8.71 10.64
CA GLN A 328 0.35 -7.30 10.89
C GLN A 328 -0.95 -6.52 10.74
N LEU A 329 -1.43 -5.97 11.85
CA LEU A 329 -2.64 -5.15 11.85
C LEU A 329 -2.38 -3.86 11.08
N GLY A 330 -3.27 -3.52 10.17
CA GLY A 330 -3.08 -2.38 9.30
C GLY A 330 -4.40 -1.79 8.82
N THR A 331 -4.28 -0.99 7.80
CA THR A 331 -5.41 -0.29 7.18
C THR A 331 -5.72 -0.84 5.80
#